data_d04c210948647e5272c5fac4974e469c
#
_entry.id   d04c210948647e5272c5fac4974e469c
#
_cell.length_a   1.000
_cell.length_b   1.000
_cell.length_c   1.000
_cell.angle_alpha   90.00
_cell.angle_beta   90.00
_cell.angle_gamma   90.00
#
_symmetry.space_group_name_H-M   'P 1'
#
loop_
_entity.id
_entity.type
_entity.pdbx_description
1 polymer ?
#
loop_
_entity_poly.entity_id
_entity_poly.type
_entity_poly.pdbx_seq_one_letter_code
_entity_poly.pdbx_strand_id
1 'polypeptide(L)'
;MALFGLGRKPATFGLDIGTSAVKAVELVQSKGGLALKSFATVPLPRDVIAEGTIREPQVVTDAIKECVEKAGISGTSAVISVSGREAIVKRVPLPKVTAKELGDAIQLEAEHHIPFAIDDVFLDYQVVSQSANAMSVVLVATKKVKVLEYVAAVEAAGLDAVVVDLDAFAVQNQFELSSPGDGTDAVALIDIGASVMKTNVVHAGACIFARDVPFGGNNYTDAIAQRLNISTEMAEAAKQGREVGVNWDDLVPALEAVSRELSLEVQRTFDYFASTAESERIGKIVLSGGCAKLAGLDDFLGSSWGVPVELARPFQGIEHDAAQFADEDPEQIGPVLAVAVGLALRRPGDKPA
;
A
#
# COMPACT_ATOMS: atom_id res chain seq x y z
N MET A 1 48.00 1.47 -5.85
CA MET A 1 47.01 2.53 -5.99
C MET A 1 45.70 1.84 -6.37
N ALA A 2 44.88 1.50 -5.37
CA ALA A 2 43.57 0.86 -5.61
C ALA A 2 42.55 1.98 -5.75
N LEU A 3 42.01 2.15 -6.95
CA LEU A 3 40.86 2.98 -7.20
C LEU A 3 39.64 2.32 -6.51
N PHE A 4 39.23 2.87 -5.38
CA PHE A 4 37.92 2.57 -4.80
C PHE A 4 36.85 3.09 -5.78
N GLY A 5 36.29 2.17 -6.58
CA GLY A 5 35.06 2.43 -7.29
C GLY A 5 33.97 2.68 -6.25
N LEU A 6 33.52 3.92 -6.15
CA LEU A 6 32.25 4.28 -5.54
C LEU A 6 31.15 3.60 -6.40
N GLY A 7 30.81 2.38 -6.01
CA GLY A 7 29.70 1.66 -6.64
C GLY A 7 28.43 2.47 -6.43
N ARG A 8 27.93 3.07 -7.51
CA ARG A 8 26.57 3.65 -7.52
C ARG A 8 25.63 2.51 -7.11
N LYS A 9 24.94 2.66 -5.99
CA LYS A 9 23.87 1.72 -5.64
C LYS A 9 22.95 1.59 -6.87
N PRO A 10 22.54 0.39 -7.26
CA PRO A 10 21.70 0.22 -8.43
C PRO A 10 20.44 1.08 -8.26
N ALA A 11 20.03 1.75 -9.34
CA ALA A 11 18.78 2.49 -9.36
C ALA A 11 17.63 1.49 -9.16
N THR A 12 16.77 1.75 -8.20
CA THR A 12 15.59 0.93 -7.92
C THR A 12 14.34 1.67 -8.37
N PHE A 13 13.30 0.92 -8.72
CA PHE A 13 11.97 1.44 -8.97
C PHE A 13 10.93 0.70 -8.14
N GLY A 14 9.83 1.35 -7.83
CA GLY A 14 8.69 0.75 -7.13
C GLY A 14 7.79 0.01 -8.12
N LEU A 15 7.42 -1.22 -7.80
CA LEU A 15 6.53 -2.07 -8.58
C LEU A 15 5.39 -2.58 -7.68
N ASP A 16 4.23 -1.98 -7.80
CA ASP A 16 3.00 -2.39 -7.12
C ASP A 16 2.25 -3.42 -7.98
N ILE A 17 2.14 -4.65 -7.48
CA ILE A 17 1.41 -5.75 -8.12
C ILE A 17 0.06 -5.88 -7.41
N GLY A 18 -0.89 -5.02 -7.81
CA GLY A 18 -2.24 -4.99 -7.25
C GLY A 18 -3.19 -5.98 -7.93
N THR A 19 -4.39 -6.17 -7.35
CA THR A 19 -5.40 -7.12 -7.88
C THR A 19 -6.10 -6.66 -9.16
N SER A 20 -6.04 -5.38 -9.51
CA SER A 20 -6.65 -4.81 -10.72
C SER A 20 -5.67 -4.18 -11.69
N ALA A 21 -4.43 -3.95 -11.28
CA ALA A 21 -3.39 -3.38 -12.13
C ALA A 21 -2.00 -3.59 -11.54
N VAL A 22 -1.00 -3.68 -12.42
CA VAL A 22 0.41 -3.51 -12.10
C VAL A 22 0.78 -2.05 -12.32
N LYS A 23 1.55 -1.46 -11.39
CA LYS A 23 1.99 -0.07 -11.45
C LYS A 23 3.49 0.01 -11.19
N ALA A 24 4.19 0.78 -11.99
CA ALA A 24 5.62 1.01 -11.83
C ALA A 24 5.90 2.51 -11.70
N VAL A 25 6.78 2.89 -10.78
CA VAL A 25 7.22 4.27 -10.56
C VAL A 25 8.74 4.30 -10.41
N GLU A 26 9.40 5.16 -11.19
CA GLU A 26 10.84 5.40 -11.04
C GLU A 26 11.08 6.84 -10.55
N LEU A 27 11.75 6.95 -9.40
CA LEU A 27 12.18 8.21 -8.81
C LEU A 27 13.70 8.36 -8.92
N VAL A 28 14.15 9.57 -9.20
CA VAL A 28 15.57 9.90 -9.32
C VAL A 28 15.93 11.08 -8.43
N GLN A 29 17.21 11.17 -8.06
CA GLN A 29 17.74 12.36 -7.39
C GLN A 29 17.94 13.47 -8.40
N SER A 30 17.34 14.63 -8.13
CA SER A 30 17.55 15.88 -8.86
C SER A 30 18.38 16.86 -8.04
N LYS A 31 18.62 18.06 -8.57
CA LYS A 31 19.29 19.13 -7.82
C LYS A 31 18.41 19.72 -6.73
N GLY A 32 17.09 19.63 -6.87
CA GLY A 32 16.09 20.16 -5.93
C GLY A 32 15.56 19.11 -4.96
N GLY A 33 15.94 17.85 -5.09
CA GLY A 33 15.45 16.74 -4.24
C GLY A 33 15.10 15.50 -5.04
N LEU A 34 13.96 14.89 -4.76
CA LEU A 34 13.44 13.77 -5.54
C LEU A 34 12.65 14.27 -6.75
N ALA A 35 12.81 13.59 -7.89
CA ALA A 35 12.05 13.86 -9.10
C ALA A 35 11.41 12.59 -9.64
N LEU A 36 10.19 12.69 -10.15
CA LEU A 36 9.53 11.64 -10.90
C LEU A 36 10.25 11.50 -12.24
N LYS A 37 10.79 10.32 -12.53
CA LYS A 37 11.39 10.06 -13.83
C LYS A 37 10.35 9.51 -14.80
N SER A 38 9.61 8.49 -14.37
CA SER A 38 8.55 7.88 -15.17
C SER A 38 7.62 7.02 -14.30
N PHE A 39 6.44 6.74 -14.84
CA PHE A 39 5.51 5.77 -14.27
C PHE A 39 4.66 5.13 -15.38
N ALA A 40 4.07 3.99 -15.07
CA ALA A 40 3.04 3.37 -15.91
C ALA A 40 2.08 2.55 -15.06
N THR A 41 0.91 2.30 -15.64
CA THR A 41 -0.10 1.41 -15.10
C THR A 41 -0.57 0.47 -16.21
N VAL A 42 -0.65 -0.83 -15.89
CA VAL A 42 -1.19 -1.87 -16.78
C VAL A 42 -2.31 -2.60 -16.05
N PRO A 43 -3.54 -2.59 -16.58
CA PRO A 43 -4.66 -3.27 -15.95
C PRO A 43 -4.46 -4.79 -15.95
N LEU A 44 -4.97 -5.43 -14.91
CA LEU A 44 -5.08 -6.89 -14.80
C LEU A 44 -6.55 -7.31 -14.92
N PRO A 45 -6.85 -8.40 -15.63
CA PRO A 45 -8.16 -9.00 -15.62
C PRO A 45 -8.58 -9.38 -14.18
N ARG A 46 -9.90 -9.38 -13.95
CA ARG A 46 -10.44 -9.78 -12.66
C ARG A 46 -10.04 -11.22 -12.31
N ASP A 47 -9.82 -11.49 -11.04
CA ASP A 47 -9.49 -12.81 -10.46
C ASP A 47 -8.12 -13.42 -10.86
N VAL A 48 -7.31 -12.72 -11.66
CA VAL A 48 -5.91 -13.10 -11.93
C VAL A 48 -5.10 -13.16 -10.62
N ILE A 49 -5.38 -12.24 -9.70
CA ILE A 49 -4.92 -12.27 -8.32
C ILE A 49 -6.15 -12.23 -7.41
N ALA A 50 -6.38 -13.29 -6.64
CA ALA A 50 -7.52 -13.38 -5.75
C ALA A 50 -7.06 -13.74 -4.33
N GLU A 51 -7.60 -13.03 -3.33
CA GLU A 51 -7.22 -13.17 -1.92
C GLU A 51 -5.70 -13.06 -1.69
N GLY A 52 -5.06 -12.27 -2.58
CA GLY A 52 -3.62 -12.06 -2.60
C GLY A 52 -2.80 -13.21 -3.20
N THR A 53 -3.39 -14.27 -3.73
CA THR A 53 -2.73 -15.37 -4.42
C THR A 53 -2.76 -15.12 -5.93
N ILE A 54 -1.64 -15.30 -6.61
CA ILE A 54 -1.53 -15.17 -8.07
C ILE A 54 -2.08 -16.47 -8.69
N ARG A 55 -3.27 -16.39 -9.28
CA ARG A 55 -3.91 -17.56 -9.92
C ARG A 55 -3.41 -17.80 -11.33
N GLU A 56 -3.06 -16.73 -12.04
CA GLU A 56 -2.58 -16.78 -13.41
C GLU A 56 -1.18 -16.14 -13.52
N PRO A 57 -0.10 -16.86 -13.14
CA PRO A 57 1.26 -16.30 -13.07
C PRO A 57 1.76 -15.70 -14.38
N GLN A 58 1.40 -16.31 -15.53
CA GLN A 58 1.83 -15.80 -16.82
C GLN A 58 1.22 -14.43 -17.14
N VAL A 59 -0.06 -14.24 -16.83
CA VAL A 59 -0.76 -12.96 -17.07
C VAL A 59 -0.13 -11.86 -16.22
N VAL A 60 0.20 -12.15 -14.95
CA VAL A 60 0.89 -11.19 -14.07
C VAL A 60 2.28 -10.88 -14.59
N THR A 61 3.05 -11.90 -14.99
CA THR A 61 4.40 -11.73 -15.54
C THR A 61 4.39 -10.86 -16.81
N ASP A 62 3.45 -11.09 -17.71
CA ASP A 62 3.32 -10.32 -18.95
C ASP A 62 2.91 -8.86 -18.65
N ALA A 63 2.00 -8.65 -17.70
CA ALA A 63 1.62 -7.32 -17.26
C ALA A 63 2.78 -6.56 -16.60
N ILE A 64 3.63 -7.24 -15.82
CA ILE A 64 4.85 -6.64 -15.25
C ILE A 64 5.80 -6.18 -16.38
N LYS A 65 6.07 -7.03 -17.37
CA LYS A 65 6.91 -6.68 -18.52
C LYS A 65 6.37 -5.46 -19.25
N GLU A 66 5.09 -5.51 -19.60
CA GLU A 66 4.41 -4.41 -20.30
C GLU A 66 4.47 -3.11 -19.49
N CYS A 67 4.28 -3.18 -18.17
CA CYS A 67 4.30 -2.01 -17.30
C CYS A 67 5.69 -1.35 -17.26
N VAL A 68 6.74 -2.14 -17.12
CA VAL A 68 8.14 -1.66 -17.12
C VAL A 68 8.53 -1.09 -18.49
N GLU A 69 8.10 -1.72 -19.57
CA GLU A 69 8.32 -1.23 -20.93
C GLU A 69 7.60 0.10 -21.18
N LYS A 70 6.31 0.19 -20.82
CA LYS A 70 5.51 1.43 -20.93
C LYS A 70 6.08 2.58 -20.09
N ALA A 71 6.61 2.27 -18.92
CA ALA A 71 7.28 3.26 -18.09
C ALA A 71 8.66 3.67 -18.63
N GLY A 72 9.21 2.96 -19.63
CA GLY A 72 10.57 3.21 -20.14
C GLY A 72 11.66 2.97 -19.10
N ILE A 73 11.40 2.11 -18.10
CA ILE A 73 12.36 1.76 -17.05
C ILE A 73 13.38 0.78 -17.62
N SER A 74 14.66 1.13 -17.54
CA SER A 74 15.76 0.31 -18.04
C SER A 74 16.50 -0.50 -16.97
N GLY A 75 16.24 -0.21 -15.69
CA GLY A 75 16.81 -0.95 -14.57
C GLY A 75 16.07 -2.25 -14.31
N THR A 76 16.73 -3.25 -13.69
CA THR A 76 16.14 -4.53 -13.32
C THR A 76 15.77 -4.62 -11.84
N SER A 77 16.24 -3.71 -11.00
CA SER A 77 16.09 -3.78 -9.54
C SER A 77 14.73 -3.24 -9.10
N ALA A 78 13.77 -4.12 -8.92
CA ALA A 78 12.42 -3.80 -8.47
C ALA A 78 12.30 -3.87 -6.94
N VAL A 79 11.59 -2.91 -6.38
CA VAL A 79 11.08 -2.95 -5.01
C VAL A 79 9.59 -3.28 -5.10
N ILE A 80 9.19 -4.36 -4.47
CA ILE A 80 7.81 -4.84 -4.47
C ILE A 80 7.22 -4.86 -3.07
N SER A 81 5.92 -5.09 -2.97
CA SER A 81 5.25 -5.31 -1.70
C SER A 81 4.27 -6.47 -1.77
N VAL A 82 3.90 -6.94 -0.58
CA VAL A 82 2.82 -7.91 -0.38
C VAL A 82 1.84 -7.38 0.65
N SER A 83 0.62 -7.88 0.60
CA SER A 83 -0.46 -7.54 1.53
C SER A 83 -1.39 -8.71 1.74
N GLY A 84 -2.39 -8.56 2.59
CA GLY A 84 -3.41 -9.55 2.87
C GLY A 84 -3.26 -10.19 4.24
N ARG A 85 -4.17 -11.11 4.57
CA ARG A 85 -4.30 -11.74 5.90
C ARG A 85 -3.07 -12.50 6.37
N GLU A 86 -2.15 -12.80 5.47
CA GLU A 86 -0.91 -13.53 5.75
C GLU A 86 0.26 -12.59 6.11
N ALA A 87 0.05 -11.26 6.02
CA ALA A 87 0.97 -10.23 6.50
C ALA A 87 0.51 -9.77 7.89
N ILE A 88 1.33 -10.03 8.89
CA ILE A 88 1.05 -9.70 10.29
C ILE A 88 1.96 -8.55 10.71
N VAL A 89 1.36 -7.52 11.25
CA VAL A 89 2.08 -6.40 11.89
C VAL A 89 1.59 -6.32 13.33
N LYS A 90 2.50 -6.42 14.30
CA LYS A 90 2.18 -6.38 15.73
C LYS A 90 3.17 -5.49 16.47
N ARG A 91 2.65 -4.56 17.26
CA ARG A 91 3.45 -3.83 18.24
C ARG A 91 3.52 -4.64 19.52
N VAL A 92 4.75 -4.93 19.95
CA VAL A 92 5.01 -5.79 21.11
C VAL A 92 5.90 -5.04 22.11
N PRO A 93 5.48 -4.92 23.37
CA PRO A 93 6.34 -4.41 24.44
C PRO A 93 7.33 -5.48 24.87
N LEU A 94 8.61 -5.12 25.01
CA LEU A 94 9.67 -5.99 25.47
C LEU A 94 10.40 -5.36 26.66
N PRO A 95 10.94 -6.17 27.58
CA PRO A 95 11.97 -5.69 28.49
C PRO A 95 13.14 -5.14 27.67
N LYS A 96 13.86 -4.18 28.23
CA LYS A 96 15.09 -3.71 27.58
C LYS A 96 16.14 -4.84 27.61
N VAL A 97 16.53 -5.27 26.43
CA VAL A 97 17.56 -6.27 26.20
C VAL A 97 18.73 -5.64 25.40
N THR A 98 19.86 -6.29 25.39
CA THR A 98 20.99 -5.86 24.55
C THR A 98 20.73 -6.17 23.07
N ALA A 99 21.41 -5.47 22.18
CA ALA A 99 21.30 -5.73 20.74
C ALA A 99 21.62 -7.19 20.35
N LYS A 100 22.46 -7.87 21.16
CA LYS A 100 22.84 -9.27 20.96
C LYS A 100 21.70 -10.23 21.34
N GLU A 101 20.93 -9.90 22.37
CA GLU A 101 19.81 -10.71 22.88
C GLU A 101 18.50 -10.41 22.16
N LEU A 102 18.44 -9.29 21.46
CA LEU A 102 17.21 -8.81 20.84
C LEU A 102 16.66 -9.80 19.81
N GLY A 103 17.51 -10.43 19.00
CA GLY A 103 17.09 -11.42 18.00
C GLY A 103 16.38 -12.62 18.64
N ASP A 104 16.93 -13.17 19.73
CA ASP A 104 16.33 -14.32 20.43
C ASP A 104 15.03 -13.91 21.14
N ALA A 105 14.99 -12.72 21.73
CA ALA A 105 13.77 -12.19 22.37
C ALA A 105 12.65 -11.97 21.34
N ILE A 106 12.99 -11.44 20.16
CA ILE A 106 12.05 -11.26 19.05
C ILE A 106 11.48 -12.59 18.56
N GLN A 107 12.33 -13.60 18.40
CA GLN A 107 11.89 -14.91 17.94
C GLN A 107 10.91 -15.56 18.94
N LEU A 108 11.20 -15.44 20.23
CA LEU A 108 10.33 -15.94 21.29
C LEU A 108 8.96 -15.25 21.31
N GLU A 109 8.97 -13.91 21.20
CA GLU A 109 7.72 -13.14 21.16
C GLU A 109 6.93 -13.39 19.87
N ALA A 110 7.61 -13.60 18.74
CA ALA A 110 6.96 -13.94 17.50
C ALA A 110 6.13 -15.22 17.60
N GLU A 111 6.63 -16.26 18.31
CA GLU A 111 5.88 -17.49 18.54
C GLU A 111 4.55 -17.29 19.28
N HIS A 112 4.47 -16.25 20.14
CA HIS A 112 3.25 -15.93 20.88
C HIS A 112 2.25 -15.08 20.08
N HIS A 113 2.75 -14.26 19.15
CA HIS A 113 1.94 -13.26 18.47
C HIS A 113 1.58 -13.60 17.03
N ILE A 114 2.33 -14.50 16.40
CA ILE A 114 2.15 -14.89 14.99
C ILE A 114 1.42 -16.22 14.93
N PRO A 115 0.26 -16.31 14.25
CA PRO A 115 -0.56 -17.53 14.18
C PRO A 115 -0.04 -18.55 13.15
N PHE A 116 1.26 -18.48 12.81
CA PHE A 116 1.92 -19.37 11.85
C PHE A 116 3.19 -19.95 12.47
N ALA A 117 3.65 -21.10 11.97
CA ALA A 117 4.96 -21.60 12.37
C ALA A 117 6.05 -20.61 11.93
N ILE A 118 7.00 -20.31 12.82
CA ILE A 118 8.05 -19.34 12.55
C ILE A 118 8.91 -19.74 11.34
N ASP A 119 9.10 -21.04 11.15
CA ASP A 119 9.82 -21.57 9.99
C ASP A 119 9.11 -21.33 8.64
N ASP A 120 7.79 -21.07 8.65
CA ASP A 120 6.99 -20.82 7.44
C ASP A 120 6.89 -19.33 7.09
N VAL A 121 7.45 -18.42 7.91
CA VAL A 121 7.36 -16.98 7.69
C VAL A 121 8.72 -16.34 7.49
N PHE A 122 8.75 -15.23 6.75
CA PHE A 122 9.78 -14.22 6.87
C PHE A 122 9.40 -13.33 8.05
N LEU A 123 10.34 -13.13 8.96
CA LEU A 123 10.17 -12.30 10.15
C LEU A 123 11.18 -11.14 10.08
N ASP A 124 10.69 -9.94 10.29
CA ASP A 124 11.51 -8.74 10.47
C ASP A 124 10.96 -7.91 11.64
N TYR A 125 11.72 -6.95 12.14
CA TYR A 125 11.30 -6.11 13.24
C TYR A 125 11.95 -4.73 13.22
N GLN A 126 11.27 -3.79 13.86
CA GLN A 126 11.76 -2.43 14.10
C GLN A 126 11.56 -2.04 15.56
N VAL A 127 12.61 -1.51 16.20
CA VAL A 127 12.48 -0.88 17.52
C VAL A 127 11.90 0.52 17.32
N VAL A 128 10.68 0.76 17.81
CA VAL A 128 9.97 2.03 17.62
C VAL A 128 10.08 2.98 18.81
N SER A 129 10.34 2.44 20.01
CA SER A 129 10.64 3.26 21.17
C SER A 129 11.47 2.50 22.20
N GLN A 130 12.24 3.21 22.98
CA GLN A 130 13.08 2.64 24.04
C GLN A 130 13.11 3.57 25.26
N SER A 131 12.91 2.99 26.44
CA SER A 131 13.04 3.64 27.74
C SER A 131 14.18 3.02 28.56
N ALA A 132 14.30 3.40 29.83
CA ALA A 132 15.32 2.84 30.74
C ALA A 132 15.15 1.31 30.90
N ASN A 133 13.93 0.80 30.99
CA ASN A 133 13.64 -0.59 31.36
C ASN A 133 12.78 -1.35 30.34
N ALA A 134 12.26 -0.68 29.30
CA ALA A 134 11.37 -1.26 28.32
C ALA A 134 11.66 -0.75 26.91
N MET A 135 11.31 -1.53 25.92
CA MET A 135 11.31 -1.15 24.52
C MET A 135 9.99 -1.57 23.87
N SER A 136 9.61 -0.89 22.80
CA SER A 136 8.49 -1.27 21.96
C SER A 136 9.00 -1.62 20.58
N VAL A 137 8.58 -2.75 20.08
CA VAL A 137 9.02 -3.29 18.79
C VAL A 137 7.81 -3.53 17.92
N VAL A 138 7.90 -3.17 16.66
CA VAL A 138 6.97 -3.63 15.63
C VAL A 138 7.53 -4.91 15.03
N LEU A 139 6.79 -6.02 15.17
CA LEU A 139 7.08 -7.29 14.52
C LEU A 139 6.32 -7.35 13.21
N VAL A 140 6.98 -7.82 12.18
CA VAL A 140 6.41 -8.04 10.85
C VAL A 140 6.66 -9.48 10.45
N ALA A 141 5.61 -10.19 10.09
CA ALA A 141 5.72 -11.56 9.60
C ALA A 141 4.83 -11.77 8.38
N THR A 142 5.37 -12.45 7.38
CA THR A 142 4.63 -12.82 6.18
C THR A 142 4.99 -14.23 5.77
N LYS A 143 4.00 -15.03 5.34
CA LYS A 143 4.27 -16.39 4.87
C LYS A 143 5.28 -16.41 3.73
N LYS A 144 6.28 -17.27 3.83
CA LYS A 144 7.32 -17.45 2.81
C LYS A 144 6.74 -17.76 1.43
N VAL A 145 5.75 -18.63 1.39
CA VAL A 145 5.07 -19.04 0.16
C VAL A 145 4.51 -17.83 -0.59
N LYS A 146 3.89 -16.90 0.15
CA LYS A 146 3.34 -15.66 -0.40
C LYS A 146 4.39 -14.76 -1.02
N VAL A 147 5.46 -14.49 -0.28
CA VAL A 147 6.56 -13.65 -0.76
C VAL A 147 7.22 -14.27 -1.99
N LEU A 148 7.51 -15.58 -1.94
CA LEU A 148 8.19 -16.27 -3.02
C LEU A 148 7.35 -16.36 -4.30
N GLU A 149 6.03 -16.40 -4.20
CA GLU A 149 5.10 -16.35 -5.34
C GLU A 149 5.23 -15.02 -6.11
N TYR A 150 5.27 -13.88 -5.39
CA TYR A 150 5.43 -12.55 -5.99
C TYR A 150 6.85 -12.36 -6.55
N VAL A 151 7.86 -12.79 -5.81
CA VAL A 151 9.26 -12.77 -6.28
C VAL A 151 9.40 -13.58 -7.57
N ALA A 152 8.83 -14.78 -7.66
CA ALA A 152 8.88 -15.61 -8.85
C ALA A 152 8.23 -14.94 -10.07
N ALA A 153 7.12 -14.22 -9.91
CA ALA A 153 6.48 -13.47 -11.00
C ALA A 153 7.39 -12.32 -11.51
N VAL A 154 8.07 -11.64 -10.59
CA VAL A 154 9.03 -10.56 -10.92
C VAL A 154 10.26 -11.11 -11.63
N GLU A 155 10.83 -12.22 -11.12
CA GLU A 155 11.98 -12.90 -11.76
C GLU A 155 11.64 -13.45 -13.15
N ALA A 156 10.43 -14.01 -13.32
CA ALA A 156 9.93 -14.45 -14.63
C ALA A 156 9.75 -13.29 -15.63
N ALA A 157 9.57 -12.08 -15.14
CA ALA A 157 9.57 -10.87 -15.95
C ALA A 157 10.98 -10.38 -16.33
N GLY A 158 12.05 -11.02 -15.83
CA GLY A 158 13.45 -10.63 -16.08
C GLY A 158 13.95 -9.52 -15.15
N LEU A 159 13.33 -9.37 -13.99
CA LEU A 159 13.66 -8.36 -12.99
C LEU A 159 14.19 -9.03 -11.70
N ASP A 160 14.85 -8.24 -10.87
CA ASP A 160 15.36 -8.64 -9.56
C ASP A 160 14.52 -8.00 -8.45
N ALA A 161 13.81 -8.78 -7.65
CA ALA A 161 13.11 -8.28 -6.47
C ALA A 161 14.13 -8.02 -5.34
N VAL A 162 14.64 -6.79 -5.26
CA VAL A 162 15.73 -6.44 -4.33
C VAL A 162 15.26 -6.04 -2.93
N VAL A 163 13.98 -5.68 -2.79
CA VAL A 163 13.29 -5.45 -1.53
C VAL A 163 11.86 -5.95 -1.67
N VAL A 164 11.36 -6.63 -0.64
CA VAL A 164 9.94 -6.95 -0.48
C VAL A 164 9.44 -6.24 0.78
N ASP A 165 8.50 -5.33 0.62
CA ASP A 165 7.90 -4.53 1.69
C ASP A 165 6.44 -4.96 1.94
N LEU A 166 5.74 -4.28 2.82
CA LEU A 166 4.29 -4.35 2.95
C LEU A 166 3.64 -3.11 2.32
N ASP A 167 2.48 -3.29 1.68
CA ASP A 167 1.72 -2.16 1.10
C ASP A 167 1.47 -1.06 2.13
N ALA A 168 1.15 -1.45 3.38
CA ALA A 168 0.93 -0.51 4.48
C ALA A 168 2.14 0.39 4.75
N PHE A 169 3.36 -0.17 4.70
CA PHE A 169 4.58 0.59 4.91
C PHE A 169 4.96 1.40 3.68
N ALA A 170 4.69 0.91 2.48
CA ALA A 170 4.85 1.69 1.26
C ALA A 170 3.99 2.96 1.29
N VAL A 171 2.70 2.84 1.65
CA VAL A 171 1.80 4.00 1.82
C VAL A 171 2.30 4.94 2.92
N GLN A 172 2.85 4.41 4.03
CA GLN A 172 3.45 5.21 5.08
C GLN A 172 4.67 6.00 4.57
N ASN A 173 5.62 5.34 3.88
CA ASN A 173 6.80 5.99 3.32
C ASN A 173 6.43 7.17 2.41
N GLN A 174 5.41 6.99 1.58
CA GLN A 174 4.88 8.05 0.71
C GLN A 174 4.26 9.18 1.53
N PHE A 175 3.43 8.84 2.54
CA PHE A 175 2.77 9.81 3.39
C PHE A 175 3.79 10.66 4.16
N GLU A 176 4.82 10.07 4.74
CA GLU A 176 5.87 10.78 5.48
C GLU A 176 6.66 11.76 4.60
N LEU A 177 6.85 11.44 3.33
CA LEU A 177 7.47 12.35 2.37
C LEU A 177 6.57 13.56 2.08
N SER A 178 5.27 13.34 1.86
CA SER A 178 4.32 14.38 1.46
C SER A 178 3.79 15.21 2.62
N SER A 179 3.80 14.66 3.83
CA SER A 179 3.27 15.28 5.05
C SER A 179 4.21 15.00 6.22
N PRO A 180 5.41 15.62 6.26
CA PRO A 180 6.32 15.47 7.38
C PRO A 180 5.60 15.92 8.65
N GLY A 181 5.44 14.96 9.58
CA GLY A 181 4.52 15.09 10.70
C GLY A 181 4.91 16.17 11.69
N ASP A 182 3.90 16.93 12.08
CA ASP A 182 3.89 17.88 13.20
C ASP A 182 2.76 17.56 14.19
N GLY A 183 2.03 16.46 13.94
CA GLY A 183 0.83 16.11 14.66
C GLY A 183 1.08 15.34 15.95
N THR A 184 0.34 15.69 17.00
CA THR A 184 0.25 14.96 18.27
C THR A 184 -0.68 13.76 18.18
N ASP A 185 -1.58 13.74 17.18
CA ASP A 185 -2.58 12.71 16.98
C ASP A 185 -2.12 11.67 15.95
N ALA A 186 -2.65 10.45 16.06
CA ALA A 186 -2.39 9.40 15.09
C ALA A 186 -3.11 9.71 13.76
N VAL A 187 -2.52 9.26 12.65
CA VAL A 187 -3.08 9.37 11.29
C VAL A 187 -3.44 7.96 10.80
N ALA A 188 -4.67 7.78 10.34
CA ALA A 188 -5.08 6.55 9.68
C ALA A 188 -4.86 6.68 8.16
N LEU A 189 -3.97 5.87 7.61
CA LEU A 189 -3.74 5.72 6.19
C LEU A 189 -4.61 4.56 5.70
N ILE A 190 -5.58 4.84 4.84
CA ILE A 190 -6.50 3.81 4.32
C ILE A 190 -6.34 3.72 2.81
N ASP A 191 -5.75 2.62 2.37
CA ASP A 191 -5.61 2.30 0.94
C ASP A 191 -6.74 1.36 0.51
N ILE A 192 -7.65 1.87 -0.33
CA ILE A 192 -8.81 1.12 -0.82
C ILE A 192 -8.54 0.67 -2.25
N GLY A 193 -8.02 -0.56 -2.37
CA GLY A 193 -7.76 -1.21 -3.64
C GLY A 193 -9.03 -1.76 -4.30
N ALA A 194 -8.85 -2.62 -5.31
CA ALA A 194 -9.98 -3.28 -5.97
C ALA A 194 -10.65 -4.35 -5.09
N SER A 195 -9.87 -5.13 -4.33
CA SER A 195 -10.36 -6.27 -3.54
C SER A 195 -10.05 -6.18 -2.04
N VAL A 196 -9.12 -5.33 -1.65
CA VAL A 196 -8.65 -5.22 -0.25
C VAL A 196 -8.54 -3.76 0.14
N MET A 197 -9.07 -3.45 1.30
CA MET A 197 -8.84 -2.21 2.04
C MET A 197 -7.74 -2.48 3.07
N LYS A 198 -6.69 -1.67 3.05
CA LYS A 198 -5.54 -1.75 3.95
C LYS A 198 -5.57 -0.52 4.84
N THR A 199 -5.53 -0.73 6.13
CA THR A 199 -5.49 0.35 7.13
C THR A 199 -4.16 0.29 7.84
N ASN A 200 -3.44 1.40 7.88
CA ASN A 200 -2.23 1.60 8.67
C ASN A 200 -2.42 2.84 9.55
N VAL A 201 -2.32 2.68 10.87
CA VAL A 201 -2.34 3.81 11.79
C VAL A 201 -0.91 4.15 12.17
N VAL A 202 -0.52 5.39 11.88
CA VAL A 202 0.82 5.92 12.11
C VAL A 202 0.77 6.97 13.21
N HIS A 203 1.68 6.87 14.17
CA HIS A 203 1.88 7.87 15.21
C HIS A 203 3.37 8.10 15.45
N ALA A 204 3.79 9.35 15.47
CA ALA A 204 5.20 9.76 15.64
C ALA A 204 6.18 9.03 14.70
N GLY A 205 5.80 8.86 13.41
CA GLY A 205 6.63 8.20 12.40
C GLY A 205 6.69 6.67 12.52
N ALA A 206 5.90 6.06 13.39
CA ALA A 206 5.86 4.61 13.54
C ALA A 206 4.47 4.05 13.22
N CYS A 207 4.43 2.91 12.53
CA CYS A 207 3.21 2.10 12.42
C CYS A 207 2.86 1.54 13.80
N ILE A 208 1.69 1.90 14.31
CA ILE A 208 1.20 1.40 15.60
C ILE A 208 0.09 0.35 15.43
N PHE A 209 -0.49 0.26 14.24
CA PHE A 209 -1.52 -0.69 13.90
C PHE A 209 -1.60 -0.88 12.39
N ALA A 210 -1.75 -2.12 11.92
CA ALA A 210 -2.07 -2.40 10.52
C ALA A 210 -3.11 -3.52 10.43
N ARG A 211 -4.05 -3.38 9.48
CA ARG A 211 -5.10 -4.37 9.23
C ARG A 211 -5.56 -4.33 7.79
N ASP A 212 -5.67 -5.51 7.19
CA ASP A 212 -6.24 -5.71 5.88
C ASP A 212 -7.65 -6.31 5.98
N VAL A 213 -8.58 -5.75 5.21
CA VAL A 213 -9.99 -6.17 5.16
C VAL A 213 -10.34 -6.50 3.72
N PRO A 214 -10.98 -7.64 3.42
CA PRO A 214 -11.40 -8.01 2.07
C PRO A 214 -12.62 -7.17 1.65
N PHE A 215 -12.38 -5.92 1.33
CA PHE A 215 -13.34 -4.94 0.85
C PHE A 215 -12.64 -3.98 -0.12
N GLY A 216 -13.29 -3.60 -1.22
CA GLY A 216 -12.69 -2.68 -2.18
C GLY A 216 -13.61 -2.29 -3.33
N GLY A 217 -13.03 -1.76 -4.39
CA GLY A 217 -13.75 -1.28 -5.56
C GLY A 217 -14.63 -2.32 -6.26
N ASN A 218 -14.29 -3.61 -6.13
CA ASN A 218 -15.08 -4.70 -6.69
C ASN A 218 -16.47 -4.80 -6.03
N ASN A 219 -16.60 -4.49 -4.74
CA ASN A 219 -17.89 -4.45 -4.05
C ASN A 219 -18.84 -3.44 -4.72
N TYR A 220 -18.32 -2.27 -5.11
CA TYR A 220 -19.09 -1.26 -5.85
C TYR A 220 -19.48 -1.76 -7.24
N THR A 221 -18.52 -2.34 -7.96
CA THR A 221 -18.77 -2.86 -9.31
C THR A 221 -19.84 -3.94 -9.31
N ASP A 222 -19.78 -4.87 -8.36
CA ASP A 222 -20.74 -5.97 -8.22
C ASP A 222 -22.14 -5.44 -7.84
N ALA A 223 -22.23 -4.49 -6.92
CA ALA A 223 -23.49 -3.86 -6.55
C ALA A 223 -24.15 -3.12 -7.71
N ILE A 224 -23.37 -2.40 -8.53
CA ILE A 224 -23.86 -1.73 -9.75
C ILE A 224 -24.34 -2.77 -10.76
N ALA A 225 -23.52 -3.79 -11.05
CA ALA A 225 -23.84 -4.85 -12.01
C ALA A 225 -25.16 -5.56 -11.64
N GLN A 226 -25.30 -5.92 -10.37
CA GLN A 226 -26.50 -6.57 -9.85
C GLN A 226 -27.73 -5.66 -9.91
N ARG A 227 -27.60 -4.41 -9.47
CA ARG A 227 -28.71 -3.47 -9.41
C ARG A 227 -29.26 -3.12 -10.79
N LEU A 228 -28.37 -2.89 -11.75
CA LEU A 228 -28.73 -2.44 -13.11
C LEU A 228 -28.86 -3.59 -14.10
N ASN A 229 -28.57 -4.83 -13.67
CA ASN A 229 -28.55 -6.04 -14.51
C ASN A 229 -27.68 -5.86 -15.77
N ILE A 230 -26.48 -5.34 -15.59
CA ILE A 230 -25.47 -5.12 -16.64
C ILE A 230 -24.22 -5.98 -16.38
N SER A 231 -23.32 -6.10 -17.37
CA SER A 231 -22.09 -6.85 -17.19
C SER A 231 -21.13 -6.14 -16.19
N THR A 232 -20.23 -6.90 -15.60
CA THR A 232 -19.22 -6.38 -14.66
C THR A 232 -18.33 -5.33 -15.34
N GLU A 233 -17.99 -5.52 -16.61
CA GLU A 233 -17.18 -4.58 -17.41
C GLU A 233 -17.92 -3.25 -17.62
N MET A 234 -19.23 -3.31 -17.92
CA MET A 234 -20.06 -2.11 -18.05
C MET A 234 -20.21 -1.40 -16.69
N ALA A 235 -20.41 -2.16 -15.61
CA ALA A 235 -20.50 -1.63 -14.27
C ALA A 235 -19.20 -0.94 -13.82
N GLU A 236 -18.06 -1.54 -14.10
CA GLU A 236 -16.74 -0.95 -13.82
C GLU A 236 -16.51 0.34 -14.61
N ALA A 237 -16.85 0.32 -15.91
CA ALA A 237 -16.74 1.50 -16.76
C ALA A 237 -17.68 2.64 -16.27
N ALA A 238 -18.93 2.31 -15.90
CA ALA A 238 -19.88 3.28 -15.35
C ALA A 238 -19.38 3.87 -14.02
N LYS A 239 -18.86 3.03 -13.11
CA LYS A 239 -18.26 3.45 -11.84
C LYS A 239 -17.10 4.44 -12.05
N GLN A 240 -16.32 4.26 -13.12
CA GLN A 240 -15.21 5.15 -13.51
C GLN A 240 -15.67 6.40 -14.25
N GLY A 241 -16.97 6.64 -14.39
CA GLY A 241 -17.51 7.81 -15.09
C GLY A 241 -17.41 7.74 -16.62
N ARG A 242 -17.15 6.55 -17.21
CA ARG A 242 -17.13 6.38 -18.66
C ARG A 242 -18.55 6.32 -19.21
N GLU A 243 -18.74 6.88 -20.40
CA GLU A 243 -20.04 6.82 -21.11
C GLU A 243 -20.35 5.40 -21.60
N VAL A 244 -21.23 4.70 -20.90
CA VAL A 244 -21.68 3.34 -21.23
C VAL A 244 -23.21 3.23 -21.31
N GLY A 245 -23.89 4.38 -21.48
CA GLY A 245 -25.36 4.42 -21.57
C GLY A 245 -26.07 4.22 -20.23
N VAL A 246 -25.39 4.38 -19.11
CA VAL A 246 -25.95 4.35 -17.76
C VAL A 246 -25.98 5.76 -17.20
N ASN A 247 -27.13 6.19 -16.64
CA ASN A 247 -27.23 7.50 -16.01
C ASN A 247 -26.58 7.47 -14.61
N TRP A 248 -25.94 8.57 -14.24
CA TRP A 248 -25.32 8.69 -12.92
C TRP A 248 -26.34 8.49 -11.78
N ASP A 249 -27.54 9.03 -11.90
CA ASP A 249 -28.58 8.90 -10.88
C ASP A 249 -28.99 7.45 -10.61
N ASP A 250 -28.83 6.55 -11.59
CA ASP A 250 -29.10 5.11 -11.44
C ASP A 250 -27.99 4.41 -10.63
N LEU A 251 -26.76 4.95 -10.64
CA LEU A 251 -25.60 4.44 -9.90
C LEU A 251 -25.65 4.82 -8.41
N VAL A 252 -26.06 6.06 -8.10
CA VAL A 252 -26.02 6.65 -6.76
C VAL A 252 -26.53 5.71 -5.66
N PRO A 253 -27.69 5.04 -5.79
CA PRO A 253 -28.18 4.18 -4.72
C PRO A 253 -27.29 2.94 -4.45
N ALA A 254 -26.61 2.40 -5.48
CA ALA A 254 -25.67 1.30 -5.31
C ALA A 254 -24.38 1.81 -4.64
N LEU A 255 -23.86 2.96 -5.11
CA LEU A 255 -22.67 3.58 -4.55
C LEU A 255 -22.85 3.92 -3.06
N GLU A 256 -23.96 4.53 -2.69
CA GLU A 256 -24.27 4.85 -1.29
C GLU A 256 -24.42 3.62 -0.40
N ALA A 257 -25.07 2.55 -0.91
CA ALA A 257 -25.23 1.31 -0.15
C ALA A 257 -23.86 0.72 0.21
N VAL A 258 -22.96 0.60 -0.77
CA VAL A 258 -21.62 0.06 -0.56
C VAL A 258 -20.74 1.01 0.26
N SER A 259 -20.89 2.34 0.10
CA SER A 259 -20.17 3.31 0.94
C SER A 259 -20.57 3.22 2.41
N ARG A 260 -21.84 2.91 2.72
CA ARG A 260 -22.27 2.62 4.09
C ARG A 260 -21.63 1.34 4.64
N GLU A 261 -21.53 0.29 3.82
CA GLU A 261 -20.84 -0.94 4.23
C GLU A 261 -19.34 -0.69 4.47
N LEU A 262 -18.68 0.06 3.57
CA LEU A 262 -17.30 0.49 3.76
C LEU A 262 -17.11 1.24 5.07
N SER A 263 -18.00 2.22 5.36
CA SER A 263 -17.93 2.99 6.61
C SER A 263 -18.04 2.09 7.84
N LEU A 264 -18.89 1.06 7.81
CA LEU A 264 -18.99 0.07 8.88
C LEU A 264 -17.73 -0.78 9.06
N GLU A 265 -17.08 -1.19 7.96
CA GLU A 265 -15.84 -1.96 8.04
C GLU A 265 -14.67 -1.11 8.59
N VAL A 266 -14.60 0.18 8.21
CA VAL A 266 -13.63 1.10 8.80
C VAL A 266 -13.93 1.34 10.28
N GLN A 267 -15.19 1.53 10.67
CA GLN A 267 -15.58 1.69 12.08
C GLN A 267 -15.16 0.46 12.91
N ARG A 268 -15.42 -0.76 12.42
CA ARG A 268 -14.96 -2.00 13.07
C ARG A 268 -13.45 -2.06 13.23
N THR A 269 -12.72 -1.55 12.23
CA THR A 269 -11.27 -1.49 12.27
C THR A 269 -10.78 -0.50 13.33
N PHE A 270 -11.41 0.66 13.44
CA PHE A 270 -11.10 1.66 14.46
C PHE A 270 -11.49 1.22 15.87
N ASP A 271 -12.64 0.54 16.03
CA ASP A 271 -13.04 -0.04 17.32
C ASP A 271 -12.02 -1.09 17.80
N TYR A 272 -11.52 -1.92 16.87
CA TYR A 272 -10.47 -2.88 17.18
C TYR A 272 -9.15 -2.17 17.53
N PHE A 273 -8.75 -1.14 16.77
CA PHE A 273 -7.59 -0.31 17.10
C PHE A 273 -7.72 0.29 18.50
N ALA A 274 -8.86 0.93 18.82
CA ALA A 274 -9.11 1.54 20.13
C ALA A 274 -9.06 0.53 21.28
N SER A 275 -9.40 -0.74 21.01
CA SER A 275 -9.28 -1.81 22.02
C SER A 275 -7.86 -2.28 22.29
N THR A 276 -6.92 -1.98 21.37
CA THR A 276 -5.52 -2.41 21.43
C THR A 276 -4.55 -1.26 21.74
N ALA A 277 -4.94 -0.02 21.49
CA ALA A 277 -4.13 1.18 21.69
C ALA A 277 -4.65 1.97 22.91
N GLU A 278 -3.83 2.06 23.96
CA GLU A 278 -4.27 2.57 25.26
C GLU A 278 -4.59 4.08 25.31
N SER A 279 -4.18 4.90 24.34
CA SER A 279 -4.38 6.37 24.43
C SER A 279 -4.35 7.12 23.08
N GLU A 280 -4.06 6.49 21.99
CA GLU A 280 -3.92 7.21 20.71
C GLU A 280 -5.27 7.45 20.05
N ARG A 281 -5.53 8.72 19.72
CA ARG A 281 -6.72 9.15 18.99
C ARG A 281 -6.36 9.38 17.51
N ILE A 282 -7.20 8.89 16.61
CA ILE A 282 -7.08 9.20 15.20
C ILE A 282 -7.59 10.63 14.98
N GLY A 283 -6.67 11.52 14.58
CA GLY A 283 -6.97 12.93 14.32
C GLY A 283 -7.27 13.23 12.86
N LYS A 284 -6.79 12.35 11.93
CA LYS A 284 -6.95 12.52 10.49
C LYS A 284 -6.94 11.18 9.77
N ILE A 285 -7.62 11.13 8.62
CA ILE A 285 -7.61 10.00 7.70
C ILE A 285 -7.07 10.44 6.36
N VAL A 286 -6.19 9.65 5.76
CA VAL A 286 -5.69 9.86 4.40
C VAL A 286 -6.08 8.65 3.56
N LEU A 287 -6.85 8.90 2.49
CA LEU A 287 -7.32 7.87 1.57
C LEU A 287 -6.39 7.74 0.37
N SER A 288 -6.07 6.51 0.00
CA SER A 288 -5.36 6.15 -1.21
C SER A 288 -6.01 4.94 -1.91
N GLY A 289 -5.43 4.51 -3.01
CA GLY A 289 -5.95 3.43 -3.84
C GLY A 289 -6.97 3.87 -4.88
N GLY A 290 -7.32 2.97 -5.79
CA GLY A 290 -8.21 3.27 -6.91
C GLY A 290 -9.63 3.67 -6.49
N CYS A 291 -10.11 3.14 -5.37
CA CYS A 291 -11.45 3.44 -4.86
C CYS A 291 -11.54 4.83 -4.21
N ALA A 292 -10.42 5.41 -3.76
CA ALA A 292 -10.39 6.78 -3.23
C ALA A 292 -10.82 7.84 -4.26
N LYS A 293 -10.76 7.51 -5.56
CA LYS A 293 -11.24 8.37 -6.67
C LYS A 293 -12.76 8.41 -6.82
N LEU A 294 -13.51 7.58 -6.08
CA LEU A 294 -14.96 7.56 -6.19
C LEU A 294 -15.53 8.90 -5.72
N ALA A 295 -16.26 9.57 -6.63
CA ALA A 295 -16.76 10.92 -6.38
C ALA A 295 -17.61 11.01 -5.09
N GLY A 296 -17.24 11.92 -4.19
CA GLY A 296 -17.92 12.17 -2.92
C GLY A 296 -17.68 11.14 -1.82
N LEU A 297 -16.78 10.16 -2.02
CA LEU A 297 -16.48 9.16 -1.00
C LEU A 297 -15.77 9.79 0.21
N ASP A 298 -14.82 10.67 -0.01
CA ASP A 298 -14.08 11.42 1.03
C ASP A 298 -15.02 12.27 1.90
N ASP A 299 -15.92 13.03 1.28
CA ASP A 299 -16.94 13.82 1.99
C ASP A 299 -17.90 12.93 2.80
N PHE A 300 -18.34 11.82 2.19
CA PHE A 300 -19.23 10.87 2.86
C PHE A 300 -18.55 10.26 4.09
N LEU A 301 -17.31 9.83 3.96
CA LEU A 301 -16.58 9.22 5.07
C LEU A 301 -16.21 10.26 6.13
N GLY A 302 -15.80 11.46 5.76
CA GLY A 302 -15.51 12.56 6.68
C GLY A 302 -16.73 12.94 7.52
N SER A 303 -17.89 13.02 6.90
CA SER A 303 -19.16 13.28 7.58
C SER A 303 -19.58 12.14 8.52
N SER A 304 -19.26 10.89 8.15
CA SER A 304 -19.63 9.70 8.94
C SER A 304 -18.80 9.55 10.20
N TRP A 305 -17.52 9.94 10.16
CA TRP A 305 -16.58 9.68 11.27
C TRP A 305 -16.22 10.92 12.09
N GLY A 306 -16.59 12.11 11.63
CA GLY A 306 -16.32 13.36 12.34
C GLY A 306 -14.84 13.70 12.48
N VAL A 307 -14.00 13.15 11.59
CA VAL A 307 -12.58 13.47 11.47
C VAL A 307 -12.27 13.92 10.04
N PRO A 308 -11.27 14.81 9.84
CA PRO A 308 -10.85 15.21 8.51
C PRO A 308 -10.42 14.02 7.66
N VAL A 309 -10.92 13.94 6.44
CA VAL A 309 -10.54 12.95 5.42
C VAL A 309 -9.91 13.69 4.25
N GLU A 310 -8.72 13.28 3.85
CA GLU A 310 -7.96 13.87 2.75
C GLU A 310 -7.54 12.78 1.77
N LEU A 311 -7.39 13.13 0.50
CA LEU A 311 -6.78 12.22 -0.48
C LEU A 311 -5.25 12.26 -0.36
N ALA A 312 -4.62 11.12 -0.54
CA ALA A 312 -3.17 11.02 -0.60
C ALA A 312 -2.62 11.84 -1.77
N ARG A 313 -1.50 12.54 -1.54
CA ARG A 313 -0.79 13.37 -2.53
C ARG A 313 0.63 12.86 -2.75
N PRO A 314 0.81 11.71 -3.39
CA PRO A 314 2.10 11.03 -3.47
C PRO A 314 3.20 11.84 -4.18
N PHE A 315 2.82 12.77 -5.04
CA PHE A 315 3.78 13.61 -5.76
C PHE A 315 4.10 14.94 -5.06
N GLN A 316 3.48 15.21 -3.90
CA GLN A 316 3.84 16.37 -3.10
C GLN A 316 5.27 16.21 -2.57
N GLY A 317 6.13 17.20 -2.84
CA GLY A 317 7.56 17.13 -2.52
C GLY A 317 8.42 16.36 -3.53
N ILE A 318 7.83 15.89 -4.64
CA ILE A 318 8.53 15.27 -5.77
C ILE A 318 8.43 16.22 -6.97
N GLU A 319 9.58 16.61 -7.53
CA GLU A 319 9.60 17.38 -8.78
C GLU A 319 9.01 16.55 -9.93
N HIS A 320 8.11 17.10 -10.70
CA HIS A 320 7.51 16.45 -11.85
C HIS A 320 7.09 17.47 -12.92
N ASP A 321 7.03 17.00 -14.17
CA ASP A 321 6.52 17.78 -15.31
C ASP A 321 5.08 17.32 -15.61
N ALA A 322 4.17 18.28 -15.84
CA ALA A 322 2.80 17.99 -16.24
C ALA A 322 2.72 17.09 -17.48
N ALA A 323 3.68 17.21 -18.40
CA ALA A 323 3.76 16.35 -19.60
C ALA A 323 3.94 14.86 -19.29
N GLN A 324 4.46 14.49 -18.10
CA GLN A 324 4.61 13.09 -17.69
C GLN A 324 3.27 12.40 -17.41
N PHE A 325 2.24 13.17 -17.11
CA PHE A 325 0.90 12.67 -16.80
C PHE A 325 -0.02 12.63 -18.03
N ALA A 326 0.49 13.01 -19.21
CA ALA A 326 -0.29 13.14 -20.45
C ALA A 326 -1.53 14.04 -20.21
N ASP A 327 -2.73 13.46 -20.33
CA ASP A 327 -3.99 14.19 -20.10
C ASP A 327 -4.57 13.95 -18.70
N GLU A 328 -3.84 13.22 -17.81
CA GLU A 328 -4.31 12.92 -16.46
C GLU A 328 -3.82 14.00 -15.46
N ASP A 329 -4.70 14.36 -14.52
CA ASP A 329 -4.35 15.25 -13.43
C ASP A 329 -3.51 14.50 -12.37
N PRO A 330 -2.30 14.97 -12.00
CA PRO A 330 -1.49 14.38 -10.93
C PRO A 330 -2.23 14.19 -9.60
N GLU A 331 -3.15 15.08 -9.26
CA GLU A 331 -3.96 14.96 -8.04
C GLU A 331 -5.00 13.83 -8.15
N GLN A 332 -5.47 13.55 -9.36
CA GLN A 332 -6.42 12.48 -9.62
C GLN A 332 -5.76 11.10 -9.70
N ILE A 333 -4.59 10.99 -10.33
CA ILE A 333 -3.89 9.70 -10.44
C ILE A 333 -3.05 9.38 -9.19
N GLY A 334 -2.64 10.41 -8.45
CA GLY A 334 -1.77 10.27 -7.28
C GLY A 334 -2.24 9.18 -6.30
N PRO A 335 -3.46 9.24 -5.77
CA PRO A 335 -3.94 8.25 -4.80
C PRO A 335 -3.80 6.80 -5.27
N VAL A 336 -3.90 6.55 -6.60
CA VAL A 336 -3.76 5.20 -7.19
C VAL A 336 -2.31 4.72 -7.16
N LEU A 337 -1.36 5.64 -7.18
CA LEU A 337 0.09 5.37 -7.25
C LEU A 337 0.77 5.40 -5.88
N ALA A 338 0.03 5.61 -4.78
CA ALA A 338 0.60 5.79 -3.44
C ALA A 338 1.52 4.65 -3.02
N VAL A 339 1.13 3.39 -3.23
CA VAL A 339 1.96 2.21 -2.96
C VAL A 339 3.21 2.23 -3.83
N ALA A 340 3.08 2.38 -5.15
CA ALA A 340 4.21 2.35 -6.07
C ALA A 340 5.22 3.49 -5.81
N VAL A 341 4.76 4.70 -5.46
CA VAL A 341 5.61 5.82 -5.04
C VAL A 341 6.35 5.49 -3.75
N GLY A 342 5.65 4.96 -2.74
CA GLY A 342 6.27 4.55 -1.48
C GLY A 342 7.33 3.47 -1.65
N LEU A 343 7.09 2.50 -2.55
CA LEU A 343 8.09 1.49 -2.92
C LEU A 343 9.30 2.10 -3.64
N ALA A 344 9.08 3.09 -4.52
CA ALA A 344 10.17 3.77 -5.23
C ALA A 344 11.09 4.57 -4.30
N LEU A 345 10.65 4.88 -3.08
CA LEU A 345 11.47 5.52 -2.04
C LEU A 345 12.46 4.54 -1.37
N ARG A 346 12.18 3.24 -1.41
CA ARG A 346 12.99 2.21 -0.74
C ARG A 346 14.29 1.89 -1.47
N ARG A 347 15.27 1.49 -0.70
CA ARG A 347 16.57 1.05 -1.20
C ARG A 347 17.01 -0.21 -0.46
N PRO A 348 17.80 -1.12 -1.11
CA PRO A 348 18.37 -2.27 -0.43
C PRO A 348 19.17 -1.85 0.81
N GLY A 349 18.88 -2.51 1.93
CA GLY A 349 19.54 -2.25 3.21
C GLY A 349 18.99 -1.06 3.98
N ASP A 350 17.93 -0.41 3.50
CA ASP A 350 17.19 0.56 4.30
C ASP A 350 16.57 -0.18 5.49
N LYS A 351 17.00 0.18 6.66
CA LYS A 351 16.28 -0.10 7.90
C LYS A 351 15.81 1.25 8.41
N PRO A 352 14.55 1.36 8.84
CA PRO A 352 14.10 2.56 9.51
C PRO A 352 15.02 2.83 10.69
N ALA A 353 15.39 4.08 10.87
CA ALA A 353 16.30 4.53 11.93
C ALA A 353 15.73 4.33 13.33
#